data_2368cdd5c40bfb4392d7e2201bf28a89
#
_entry.id   2368cdd5c40bfb4392d7e2201bf28a89
#
_cell.length_a   1.000
_cell.length_b   1.000
_cell.length_c   1.000
_cell.angle_alpha   90.00
_cell.angle_beta   90.00
_cell.angle_gamma   90.00
#
_symmetry.space_group_name_H-M   'P 1'
#
loop_
_entity.id
_entity.type
_entity.pdbx_description
1 polymer ?
#
loop_
_entity_poly.entity_id
_entity_poly.type
_entity_poly.pdbx_seq_one_letter_code
_entity_poly.pdbx_strand_id
1 'polypeptide(L)'
;MIKKINLPLTAELAKTLKAGDEVLLTGTIYPSREAGHKRMCESLAKGEPLPFDPTDATIYYVGPTPAKPGAVIGSAGPTTSGRMDAYAPTMMSVGARGMIGKGARLPEVVEAMKKYNGVYFGAIGGAGALLAKCIKSAELIAFEDLGAEALRKLYVEDMPLVVIIDSEGNNLYENGRKAYLEQRK
;
A
#
# COMPACT_ATOMS: atom_id res chain seq x y z
N MET A 1 3.74 2.12 21.27
CA MET A 1 4.96 1.28 20.97
C MET A 1 4.98 1.00 19.48
N ILE A 2 6.08 1.31 18.80
CA ILE A 2 6.23 1.07 17.35
C ILE A 2 6.45 -0.42 17.10
N LYS A 3 5.68 -1.00 16.19
CA LYS A 3 5.78 -2.43 15.80
C LYS A 3 6.70 -2.58 14.59
N LYS A 4 7.70 -3.45 14.66
CA LYS A 4 8.49 -3.84 13.48
C LYS A 4 7.79 -4.97 12.75
N ILE A 5 7.60 -4.80 11.43
CA ILE A 5 6.87 -5.74 10.57
C ILE A 5 7.75 -6.15 9.42
N ASN A 6 7.89 -7.46 9.22
CA ASN A 6 8.57 -8.03 8.07
C ASN A 6 7.55 -8.60 7.08
N LEU A 7 7.65 -8.17 5.82
CA LEU A 7 6.85 -8.72 4.72
C LEU A 7 7.36 -10.10 4.30
N PRO A 8 6.53 -10.95 3.70
CA PRO A 8 5.18 -10.70 3.18
C PRO A 8 4.12 -10.55 4.28
N LEU A 9 3.04 -9.84 3.97
CA LEU A 9 1.92 -9.60 4.88
C LEU A 9 0.98 -10.80 4.89
N THR A 10 1.30 -11.82 5.67
CA THR A 10 0.43 -13.01 5.80
C THR A 10 -0.91 -12.65 6.47
N ALA A 11 -1.92 -13.52 6.30
CA ALA A 11 -3.22 -13.32 6.95
C ALA A 11 -3.10 -13.30 8.48
N GLU A 12 -2.22 -14.13 9.04
CA GLU A 12 -1.93 -14.18 10.49
C GLU A 12 -1.34 -12.87 10.97
N LEU A 13 -0.33 -12.36 10.26
CA LEU A 13 0.30 -11.07 10.59
C LEU A 13 -0.70 -9.92 10.46
N ALA A 14 -1.50 -9.89 9.39
CA ALA A 14 -2.52 -8.87 9.17
C ALA A 14 -3.51 -8.77 10.34
N LYS A 15 -3.95 -9.88 10.91
CA LYS A 15 -4.88 -9.92 12.06
C LYS A 15 -4.29 -9.37 13.36
N THR A 16 -2.97 -9.33 13.50
CA THR A 16 -2.29 -8.76 14.67
C THR A 16 -2.22 -7.24 14.65
N LEU A 17 -2.46 -6.63 13.49
CA LEU A 17 -2.38 -5.19 13.29
C LEU A 17 -3.73 -4.54 13.57
N LYS A 18 -3.70 -3.44 14.32
CA LYS A 18 -4.91 -2.69 14.68
C LYS A 18 -4.81 -1.25 14.22
N ALA A 19 -5.95 -0.67 13.83
CA ALA A 19 -6.04 0.73 13.43
C ALA A 19 -5.43 1.64 14.52
N GLY A 20 -4.48 2.48 14.12
CA GLY A 20 -3.70 3.34 15.01
C GLY A 20 -2.31 2.79 15.38
N ASP A 21 -1.99 1.54 15.05
CA ASP A 21 -0.63 1.03 15.23
C ASP A 21 0.37 1.79 14.39
N GLU A 22 1.44 2.27 15.01
CA GLU A 22 2.62 2.78 14.32
C GLU A 22 3.55 1.61 13.98
N VAL A 23 3.98 1.54 12.73
CA VAL A 23 4.78 0.42 12.24
C VAL A 23 6.04 0.88 11.51
N LEU A 24 7.09 0.07 11.58
CA LEU A 24 8.26 0.13 10.71
C LEU A 24 8.24 -1.11 9.81
N LEU A 25 8.00 -0.90 8.51
CA LEU A 25 7.81 -1.94 7.53
C LEU A 25 9.11 -2.26 6.81
N THR A 26 9.48 -3.54 6.78
CA THR A 26 10.66 -4.03 6.05
C THR A 26 10.27 -5.17 5.11
N GLY A 27 10.75 -5.12 3.88
CA GLY A 27 10.55 -6.19 2.89
C GLY A 27 10.19 -5.68 1.51
N THR A 28 9.64 -6.55 0.69
CA THR A 28 9.28 -6.25 -0.70
C THR A 28 7.90 -5.63 -0.81
N ILE A 29 7.81 -4.51 -1.54
CA ILE A 29 6.58 -3.85 -1.93
C ILE A 29 6.56 -3.57 -3.43
N TYR A 30 5.38 -3.36 -3.99
CA TYR A 30 5.18 -3.10 -5.43
C TYR A 30 4.51 -1.74 -5.62
N PRO A 31 5.17 -0.75 -6.26
CA PRO A 31 4.56 0.52 -6.58
C PRO A 31 3.56 0.36 -7.72
N SER A 32 2.36 0.89 -7.57
CA SER A 32 1.37 0.93 -8.64
C SER A 32 0.36 2.04 -8.41
N ARG A 33 0.00 2.74 -9.48
CA ARG A 33 -1.08 3.71 -9.52
C ARG A 33 -2.18 3.24 -10.48
N GLU A 34 -3.01 4.18 -10.96
CA GLU A 34 -4.21 3.87 -11.75
C GLU A 34 -3.92 3.05 -13.01
N ALA A 35 -2.92 3.45 -13.80
CA ALA A 35 -2.62 2.78 -15.07
C ALA A 35 -2.10 1.35 -14.84
N GLY A 36 -1.22 1.16 -13.86
CA GLY A 36 -0.73 -0.17 -13.48
C GLY A 36 -1.83 -1.08 -12.96
N HIS A 37 -2.68 -0.57 -12.05
CA HIS A 37 -3.81 -1.33 -11.52
C HIS A 37 -4.80 -1.73 -12.60
N LYS A 38 -5.16 -0.79 -13.49
CA LYS A 38 -6.05 -1.07 -14.62
C LYS A 38 -5.52 -2.22 -15.46
N ARG A 39 -4.26 -2.16 -15.86
CA ARG A 39 -3.61 -3.20 -16.67
C ARG A 39 -3.57 -4.55 -15.97
N MET A 40 -3.24 -4.59 -14.67
CA MET A 40 -3.28 -5.82 -13.88
C MET A 40 -4.68 -6.43 -13.79
N CYS A 41 -5.71 -5.61 -13.55
CA CYS A 41 -7.09 -6.08 -13.49
C CYS A 41 -7.60 -6.56 -14.86
N GLU A 42 -7.20 -5.92 -15.96
CA GLU A 42 -7.51 -6.37 -17.32
C GLU A 42 -6.86 -7.74 -17.64
N SER A 43 -5.61 -7.95 -17.21
CA SER A 43 -4.94 -9.26 -17.35
C SER A 43 -5.65 -10.34 -16.54
N LEU A 44 -6.01 -10.06 -15.29
CA LEU A 44 -6.77 -11.01 -14.46
C LEU A 44 -8.13 -11.34 -15.05
N ALA A 45 -8.85 -10.36 -15.63
CA ALA A 45 -10.12 -10.60 -16.29
C ALA A 45 -10.00 -11.52 -17.53
N LYS A 46 -8.84 -11.54 -18.17
CA LYS A 46 -8.52 -12.45 -19.29
C LYS A 46 -7.97 -13.81 -18.83
N GLY A 47 -7.80 -14.01 -17.53
CA GLY A 47 -7.17 -15.21 -16.99
C GLY A 47 -5.64 -15.26 -17.16
N GLU A 48 -5.02 -14.13 -17.46
CA GLU A 48 -3.56 -14.01 -17.59
C GLU A 48 -2.92 -13.83 -16.22
N PRO A 49 -1.71 -14.38 -16.00
CA PRO A 49 -0.99 -14.20 -14.73
C PRO A 49 -0.49 -12.75 -14.57
N LEU A 50 -0.35 -12.31 -13.33
CA LEU A 50 0.33 -11.06 -13.02
C LEU A 50 1.85 -11.22 -13.18
N PRO A 51 2.59 -10.12 -13.43
CA PRO A 51 4.05 -10.18 -13.56
C PRO A 51 4.80 -10.38 -12.23
N PHE A 52 4.07 -10.57 -11.13
CA PHE A 52 4.58 -10.93 -9.81
C PHE A 52 3.57 -11.82 -9.08
N ASP A 53 4.02 -12.52 -8.04
CA ASP A 53 3.13 -13.29 -7.18
C ASP A 53 2.34 -12.34 -6.26
N PRO A 54 1.01 -12.22 -6.41
CA PRO A 54 0.18 -11.36 -5.58
C PRO A 54 -0.06 -11.89 -4.17
N THR A 55 0.28 -13.15 -3.88
CA THR A 55 0.03 -13.78 -2.59
C THR A 55 0.74 -13.00 -1.47
N ASP A 56 -0.04 -12.51 -0.52
CA ASP A 56 0.43 -11.73 0.64
C ASP A 56 1.23 -10.47 0.26
N ALA A 57 1.11 -10.01 -0.99
CA ALA A 57 1.82 -8.84 -1.49
C ALA A 57 1.30 -7.54 -0.86
N THR A 58 2.19 -6.57 -0.79
CA THR A 58 1.90 -5.19 -0.36
C THR A 58 2.12 -4.25 -1.53
N ILE A 59 1.10 -3.47 -1.87
CA ILE A 59 1.13 -2.50 -2.98
C ILE A 59 1.24 -1.09 -2.42
N TYR A 60 2.22 -0.34 -2.89
CA TYR A 60 2.40 1.06 -2.55
C TYR A 60 1.83 1.95 -3.67
N TYR A 61 0.82 2.74 -3.33
CA TYR A 61 0.18 3.68 -4.25
C TYR A 61 1.08 4.89 -4.46
N VAL A 62 2.02 4.75 -5.36
CA VAL A 62 3.06 5.74 -5.65
C VAL A 62 3.44 5.70 -7.13
N GLY A 63 3.71 6.89 -7.69
CA GLY A 63 4.42 7.06 -8.94
C GLY A 63 5.70 7.84 -8.63
N PRO A 64 6.83 7.17 -8.39
CA PRO A 64 8.05 7.84 -7.99
C PRO A 64 8.57 8.74 -9.11
N THR A 65 9.21 9.86 -8.76
CA THR A 65 9.94 10.66 -9.75
C THR A 65 11.17 9.90 -10.25
N PRO A 66 11.68 10.24 -11.44
CA PRO A 66 12.89 9.62 -11.96
C PRO A 66 14.05 9.71 -10.96
N ALA A 67 14.82 8.62 -10.85
CA ALA A 67 16.01 8.60 -10.01
C ALA A 67 17.09 9.56 -10.56
N LYS A 68 17.72 10.31 -9.66
CA LYS A 68 18.94 11.05 -10.00
C LYS A 68 20.10 10.09 -10.22
N PRO A 69 21.16 10.47 -10.95
CA PRO A 69 22.37 9.63 -11.07
C PRO A 69 22.90 9.16 -9.71
N GLY A 70 23.09 7.86 -9.55
CA GLY A 70 23.53 7.25 -8.31
C GLY A 70 22.46 7.02 -7.23
N ALA A 71 21.21 7.44 -7.47
CA ALA A 71 20.10 7.18 -6.56
C ALA A 71 19.29 5.94 -6.98
N VAL A 72 18.77 5.21 -5.99
CA VAL A 72 17.92 4.01 -6.21
C VAL A 72 16.59 4.41 -6.83
N ILE A 73 15.99 5.52 -6.36
CA ILE A 73 14.68 6.01 -6.77
C ILE A 73 14.61 7.52 -6.54
N GLY A 74 13.68 8.17 -7.21
CA GLY A 74 13.36 9.57 -6.93
C GLY A 74 12.44 9.74 -5.74
N SER A 75 11.81 10.91 -5.60
CA SER A 75 10.80 11.14 -4.57
C SER A 75 9.66 10.12 -4.69
N ALA A 76 9.30 9.47 -3.59
CA ALA A 76 8.35 8.35 -3.54
C ALA A 76 7.25 8.60 -2.49
N GLY A 77 6.56 9.73 -2.62
CA GLY A 77 5.42 10.09 -1.77
C GLY A 77 4.12 9.38 -2.19
N PRO A 78 3.22 9.09 -1.22
CA PRO A 78 1.97 8.40 -1.50
C PRO A 78 1.03 9.25 -2.36
N THR A 79 0.33 8.62 -3.31
CA THR A 79 -0.82 9.22 -3.98
C THR A 79 -2.11 8.97 -3.23
N THR A 80 -3.18 9.68 -3.61
CA THR A 80 -4.51 9.51 -3.01
C THR A 80 -5.06 8.12 -3.30
N SER A 81 -5.33 7.35 -2.25
CA SER A 81 -5.70 5.92 -2.35
C SER A 81 -7.07 5.69 -2.97
N GLY A 82 -8.01 6.61 -2.82
CA GLY A 82 -9.36 6.51 -3.41
C GLY A 82 -9.36 6.33 -4.93
N ARG A 83 -8.30 6.74 -5.61
CA ARG A 83 -8.14 6.52 -7.06
C ARG A 83 -7.98 5.03 -7.42
N MET A 84 -7.52 4.20 -6.49
CA MET A 84 -7.34 2.76 -6.66
C MET A 84 -8.53 1.94 -6.14
N ASP A 85 -9.57 2.57 -5.59
CA ASP A 85 -10.68 1.87 -4.95
C ASP A 85 -11.47 0.97 -5.93
N ALA A 86 -11.52 1.35 -7.20
CA ALA A 86 -12.13 0.51 -8.24
C ALA A 86 -11.36 -0.81 -8.49
N TYR A 87 -10.09 -0.88 -8.13
CA TYR A 87 -9.20 -2.01 -8.41
C TYR A 87 -8.84 -2.82 -7.17
N ALA A 88 -8.81 -2.18 -6.00
CA ALA A 88 -8.33 -2.78 -4.76
C ALA A 88 -9.06 -4.08 -4.36
N PRO A 89 -10.40 -4.20 -4.46
CA PRO A 89 -11.07 -5.46 -4.17
C PRO A 89 -10.61 -6.62 -5.06
N THR A 90 -10.39 -6.36 -6.36
CA THR A 90 -9.87 -7.37 -7.30
C THR A 90 -8.46 -7.80 -6.91
N MET A 91 -7.57 -6.87 -6.57
CA MET A 91 -6.21 -7.20 -6.15
C MET A 91 -6.20 -8.00 -4.84
N MET A 92 -7.06 -7.66 -3.88
CA MET A 92 -7.20 -8.45 -2.65
C MET A 92 -7.75 -9.85 -2.91
N SER A 93 -8.64 -10.02 -3.88
CA SER A 93 -9.22 -11.33 -4.22
C SER A 93 -8.18 -12.32 -4.75
N VAL A 94 -7.06 -11.84 -5.28
CA VAL A 94 -5.95 -12.68 -5.75
C VAL A 94 -4.78 -12.73 -4.75
N GLY A 95 -4.93 -12.13 -3.57
CA GLY A 95 -4.00 -12.30 -2.45
C GLY A 95 -3.22 -11.07 -2.00
N ALA A 96 -3.28 -9.93 -2.71
CA ALA A 96 -2.59 -8.70 -2.30
C ALA A 96 -3.27 -8.06 -1.08
N ARG A 97 -2.70 -8.23 0.11
CA ARG A 97 -3.31 -7.82 1.39
C ARG A 97 -2.90 -6.43 1.85
N GLY A 98 -1.66 -6.05 1.61
CA GLY A 98 -1.14 -4.76 2.06
C GLY A 98 -1.39 -3.65 1.04
N MET A 99 -1.85 -2.51 1.54
CA MET A 99 -2.03 -1.30 0.73
C MET A 99 -1.40 -0.13 1.46
N ILE A 100 -0.53 0.63 0.78
CA ILE A 100 0.12 1.81 1.35
C ILE A 100 -0.29 3.02 0.52
N GLY A 101 -0.81 4.05 1.18
CA GLY A 101 -1.24 5.28 0.50
C GLY A 101 -1.61 6.39 1.47
N LYS A 102 -2.50 7.28 1.05
CA LYS A 102 -3.08 8.34 1.87
C LYS A 102 -4.55 8.58 1.51
N GLY A 103 -5.30 9.14 2.46
CA GLY A 103 -6.70 9.52 2.28
C GLY A 103 -7.68 8.38 2.57
N ALA A 104 -8.97 8.71 2.47
CA ALA A 104 -10.05 7.78 2.77
C ALA A 104 -10.23 6.71 1.70
N ARG A 105 -10.91 5.63 2.08
CA ARG A 105 -11.28 4.53 1.18
C ARG A 105 -12.79 4.39 1.14
N LEU A 106 -13.33 3.89 0.02
CA LEU A 106 -14.75 3.59 -0.12
C LEU A 106 -15.18 2.39 0.74
N PRO A 107 -16.46 2.31 1.15
CA PRO A 107 -16.99 1.19 1.93
C PRO A 107 -16.73 -0.18 1.30
N GLU A 108 -16.80 -0.30 -0.02
CA GLU A 108 -16.57 -1.55 -0.75
C GLU A 108 -15.14 -2.07 -0.56
N VAL A 109 -14.16 -1.17 -0.44
CA VAL A 109 -12.78 -1.54 -0.15
C VAL A 109 -12.67 -2.07 1.28
N VAL A 110 -13.31 -1.43 2.24
CA VAL A 110 -13.32 -1.87 3.64
C VAL A 110 -13.95 -3.26 3.77
N GLU A 111 -15.07 -3.52 3.08
CA GLU A 111 -15.69 -4.85 3.06
C GLU A 111 -14.78 -5.93 2.43
N ALA A 112 -14.07 -5.58 1.35
CA ALA A 112 -13.07 -6.47 0.78
C ALA A 112 -11.90 -6.73 1.75
N MET A 113 -11.45 -5.71 2.50
CA MET A 113 -10.42 -5.87 3.53
C MET A 113 -10.84 -6.86 4.61
N LYS A 114 -12.07 -6.79 5.10
CA LYS A 114 -12.62 -7.77 6.06
C LYS A 114 -12.61 -9.18 5.47
N LYS A 115 -13.06 -9.32 4.23
CA LYS A 115 -13.17 -10.61 3.55
C LYS A 115 -11.80 -11.27 3.31
N TYR A 116 -10.80 -10.49 2.92
CA TYR A 116 -9.49 -10.98 2.47
C TYR A 116 -8.36 -10.72 3.47
N ASN A 117 -8.67 -10.26 4.69
CA ASN A 117 -7.71 -9.85 5.72
C ASN A 117 -6.74 -8.78 5.21
N GLY A 118 -7.26 -7.77 4.51
CA GLY A 118 -6.47 -6.64 4.02
C GLY A 118 -6.12 -5.66 5.12
N VAL A 119 -4.98 -4.96 4.98
CA VAL A 119 -4.56 -3.86 5.86
C VAL A 119 -4.19 -2.65 5.02
N TYR A 120 -4.72 -1.49 5.40
CA TYR A 120 -4.39 -0.23 4.77
C TYR A 120 -3.49 0.59 5.68
N PHE A 121 -2.29 0.86 5.20
CA PHE A 121 -1.28 1.69 5.85
C PHE A 121 -1.28 3.10 5.27
N GLY A 122 -1.27 4.09 6.15
CA GLY A 122 -1.07 5.47 5.78
C GLY A 122 0.42 5.83 5.76
N ALA A 123 0.86 6.45 4.66
CA ALA A 123 2.15 7.11 4.57
C ALA A 123 1.94 8.62 4.61
N ILE A 124 2.89 9.36 5.21
CA ILE A 124 2.77 10.80 5.37
C ILE A 124 2.92 11.49 4.00
N GLY A 125 1.89 12.25 3.59
CA GLY A 125 1.96 13.08 2.40
C GLY A 125 3.02 14.18 2.54
N GLY A 126 3.70 14.53 1.44
CA GLY A 126 4.79 15.50 1.44
C GLY A 126 6.15 14.96 1.89
N ALA A 127 6.20 13.76 2.47
CA ALA A 127 7.43 13.12 2.95
C ALA A 127 8.14 12.24 1.88
N GLY A 128 7.90 12.49 0.58
CA GLY A 128 8.37 11.63 -0.50
C GLY A 128 9.89 11.43 -0.55
N ALA A 129 10.68 12.46 -0.21
CA ALA A 129 12.13 12.37 -0.14
C ALA A 129 12.61 11.53 1.06
N LEU A 130 11.88 11.61 2.20
CA LEU A 130 12.16 10.82 3.39
C LEU A 130 11.81 9.34 3.15
N LEU A 131 10.62 9.08 2.60
CA LEU A 131 10.17 7.72 2.28
C LEU A 131 11.08 7.06 1.24
N ALA A 132 11.60 7.82 0.26
CA ALA A 132 12.56 7.31 -0.72
C ALA A 132 13.85 6.78 -0.06
N LYS A 133 14.29 7.34 1.07
CA LYS A 133 15.46 6.86 1.81
C LYS A 133 15.26 5.45 2.40
N CYS A 134 14.02 5.06 2.66
CA CYS A 134 13.70 3.71 3.13
C CYS A 134 13.78 2.68 2.01
N ILE A 135 13.73 3.11 0.74
CA ILE A 135 13.78 2.21 -0.42
C ILE A 135 15.24 1.92 -0.75
N LYS A 136 15.66 0.68 -0.56
CA LYS A 136 17.07 0.24 -0.71
C LYS A 136 17.36 -0.33 -2.08
N SER A 137 16.36 -0.87 -2.77
CA SER A 137 16.49 -1.34 -4.14
C SER A 137 15.20 -1.13 -4.93
N ALA A 138 15.33 -0.97 -6.24
CA ALA A 138 14.23 -0.83 -7.18
C ALA A 138 14.57 -1.59 -8.46
N GLU A 139 13.76 -2.58 -8.81
CA GLU A 139 13.90 -3.42 -9.99
C GLU A 139 12.68 -3.25 -10.88
N LEU A 140 12.89 -2.91 -12.15
CA LEU A 140 11.81 -2.86 -13.15
C LEU A 140 11.40 -4.30 -13.50
N ILE A 141 10.12 -4.64 -13.36
CA ILE A 141 9.60 -5.99 -13.67
C ILE A 141 8.59 -6.01 -14.82
N ALA A 142 7.81 -4.96 -15.02
CA ALA A 142 6.83 -4.88 -16.10
C ALA A 142 6.35 -3.44 -16.37
N PHE A 143 5.60 -3.26 -17.46
CA PHE A 143 4.91 -2.02 -17.81
C PHE A 143 5.86 -0.84 -17.99
N GLU A 144 7.01 -1.06 -18.60
CA GLU A 144 8.06 -0.04 -18.82
C GLU A 144 7.51 1.20 -19.56
N ASP A 145 6.57 0.98 -20.48
CA ASP A 145 5.88 2.02 -21.25
C ASP A 145 5.06 3.01 -20.36
N LEU A 146 4.72 2.62 -19.13
CA LEU A 146 4.01 3.48 -18.18
C LEU A 146 4.94 4.47 -17.44
N GLY A 147 6.23 4.44 -17.67
CA GLY A 147 7.18 5.39 -17.07
C GLY A 147 7.18 5.37 -15.54
N ALA A 148 6.75 6.45 -14.90
CA ALA A 148 6.65 6.55 -13.44
C ALA A 148 5.67 5.53 -12.82
N GLU A 149 4.68 5.06 -13.58
CA GLU A 149 3.72 4.03 -13.18
C GLU A 149 4.14 2.61 -13.62
N ALA A 150 5.35 2.45 -14.17
CA ALA A 150 5.90 1.13 -14.45
C ALA A 150 5.93 0.28 -13.17
N LEU A 151 5.65 -1.00 -13.32
CA LEU A 151 5.68 -1.93 -12.19
C LEU A 151 7.13 -2.26 -11.83
N ARG A 152 7.46 -2.03 -10.57
CA ARG A 152 8.77 -2.30 -9.99
C ARG A 152 8.63 -3.22 -8.78
N LYS A 153 9.71 -3.86 -8.44
CA LYS A 153 9.90 -4.54 -7.15
C LYS A 153 10.79 -3.67 -6.30
N LEU A 154 10.26 -3.16 -5.19
CA LEU A 154 11.02 -2.34 -4.25
C LEU A 154 11.31 -3.13 -2.99
N TYR A 155 12.52 -3.00 -2.46
CA TYR A 155 12.84 -3.45 -1.12
C TYR A 155 12.97 -2.26 -0.19
N VAL A 156 12.24 -2.27 0.91
CA VAL A 156 12.23 -1.19 1.90
C VAL A 156 12.73 -1.68 3.25
N GLU A 157 13.35 -0.78 4.02
CA GLU A 157 13.81 -1.03 5.39
C GLU A 157 13.25 0.03 6.31
N ASP A 158 12.64 -0.42 7.42
CA ASP A 158 12.09 0.42 8.49
C ASP A 158 11.24 1.59 7.97
N MET A 159 10.42 1.35 6.95
CA MET A 159 9.54 2.37 6.37
C MET A 159 8.45 2.74 7.38
N PRO A 160 8.39 4.01 7.85
CA PRO A 160 7.45 4.42 8.89
C PRO A 160 6.05 4.60 8.32
N LEU A 161 5.08 3.88 8.87
CA LEU A 161 3.68 3.89 8.47
C LEU A 161 2.77 3.82 9.68
N VAL A 162 1.49 4.14 9.48
CA VAL A 162 0.43 3.96 10.48
C VAL A 162 -0.65 3.06 9.89
N VAL A 163 -1.15 2.11 10.66
CA VAL A 163 -2.32 1.32 10.26
C VAL A 163 -3.55 2.23 10.31
N ILE A 164 -4.13 2.53 9.16
CA ILE A 164 -5.33 3.37 9.05
C ILE A 164 -6.59 2.51 9.13
N ILE A 165 -6.64 1.42 8.37
CA ILE A 165 -7.75 0.48 8.41
C ILE A 165 -7.18 -0.92 8.61
N ASP A 166 -7.64 -1.60 9.65
CA ASP A 166 -7.22 -2.97 9.95
C ASP A 166 -8.10 -4.03 9.25
N SER A 167 -7.73 -5.29 9.40
CA SER A 167 -8.42 -6.43 8.77
C SER A 167 -9.83 -6.69 9.31
N GLU A 168 -10.21 -6.04 10.40
CA GLU A 168 -11.56 -6.07 10.97
C GLU A 168 -12.43 -4.91 10.49
N GLY A 169 -11.85 -3.97 9.72
CA GLY A 169 -12.53 -2.79 9.19
C GLY A 169 -12.56 -1.61 10.15
N ASN A 170 -11.82 -1.66 11.27
CA ASN A 170 -11.68 -0.48 12.14
C ASN A 170 -10.89 0.59 11.39
N ASN A 171 -11.42 1.82 11.38
CA ASN A 171 -10.89 2.94 10.60
C ASN A 171 -10.42 4.07 11.53
N LEU A 172 -9.13 4.35 11.55
CA LEU A 172 -8.54 5.39 12.39
C LEU A 172 -9.10 6.78 12.10
N TYR A 173 -9.39 7.10 10.82
CA TYR A 173 -9.95 8.40 10.45
C TYR A 173 -11.35 8.63 11.07
N GLU A 174 -12.15 7.58 11.19
CA GLU A 174 -13.48 7.66 11.81
C GLU A 174 -13.39 7.61 13.34
N ASN A 175 -12.66 6.64 13.87
CA ASN A 175 -12.54 6.41 15.31
C ASN A 175 -11.78 7.53 16.01
N GLY A 176 -10.70 8.03 15.41
CA GLY A 176 -9.92 9.14 15.94
C GLY A 176 -10.71 10.44 16.00
N ARG A 177 -11.52 10.71 14.96
CA ARG A 177 -12.42 11.86 14.93
C ARG A 177 -13.50 11.79 16.03
N LYS A 178 -14.12 10.61 16.20
CA LYS A 178 -15.13 10.40 17.25
C LYS A 178 -14.54 10.64 18.64
N ALA A 179 -13.40 9.98 18.94
CA ALA A 179 -12.72 10.12 20.21
C ALA A 179 -12.35 11.60 20.52
N TYR A 180 -11.84 12.32 19.53
CA TYR A 180 -11.51 13.74 19.70
C TYR A 180 -12.74 14.60 20.00
N LEU A 181 -13.86 14.36 19.32
CA LEU A 181 -15.10 15.13 19.56
C LEU A 181 -15.73 14.83 20.92
N GLU A 182 -15.57 13.60 21.42
CA GLU A 182 -16.05 13.21 22.76
C GLU A 182 -15.26 13.88 23.88
N GLN A 183 -13.95 14.07 23.69
CA GLN A 183 -13.08 14.78 24.65
C GLN A 183 -13.35 16.30 24.74
N ARG A 184 -14.09 16.87 23.78
CA ARG A 184 -14.40 18.31 23.74
C ARG A 184 -15.82 18.65 24.25
N LYS A 185 -16.58 17.65 24.68
CA LYS A 185 -17.86 17.83 25.38
C LYS A 185 -17.62 17.98 26.89
#